data_3281970692f68561acb6c4c467b46df8
#
_entry.id   3281970692f68561acb6c4c467b46df8
#
_cell.length_a   1.000
_cell.length_b   1.000
_cell.length_c   1.000
_cell.angle_alpha   90.00
_cell.angle_beta   90.00
_cell.angle_gamma   90.00
#
_symmetry.space_group_name_H-M   'P 1'
#
loop_
_entity.id
_entity.type
_entity.pdbx_description
1 polymer ?
#
loop_
_entity_poly.entity_id
_entity_poly.type
_entity_poly.pdbx_seq_one_letter_code
_entity_poly.pdbx_strand_id
1 'polypeptide(L)'
;MLTKKIFLASSAELKGDRDQFEIFINRKNKEWVARGVFLELVVWEDFLDAVSQTRLQDEYNKAVRECDLFVMLFCTKVGRYTEEEFETAFKQFKATSKPFIFTYFKKTQVATDAANRKDLMSLLAFQEKLDALGHFQTVYENTEGLLLHFTGQLDKLVDSGFIEFKPDDDEPAAPGGTNYNATLTGNGAIAQGKGAVAIGSGGVHVRGKNTGS
;
A
#
# COMPACT_ATOMS: atom_id res chain seq x y z
N MET A 1 3.55 0.36 -19.21
CA MET A 1 3.56 -0.31 -17.89
C MET A 1 3.91 0.73 -16.85
N LEU A 2 3.12 0.86 -15.79
CA LEU A 2 3.37 1.76 -14.67
C LEU A 2 4.28 1.04 -13.67
N THR A 3 5.45 1.62 -13.35
CA THR A 3 6.33 1.07 -12.31
C THR A 3 6.14 1.86 -11.01
N LYS A 4 5.97 1.17 -9.90
CA LYS A 4 5.97 1.72 -8.54
C LYS A 4 7.15 1.17 -7.77
N LYS A 5 8.04 2.05 -7.35
CA LYS A 5 9.25 1.68 -6.61
C LYS A 5 8.97 1.59 -5.12
N ILE A 6 9.33 0.45 -4.52
CA ILE A 6 9.22 0.18 -3.09
C ILE A 6 10.63 0.06 -2.53
N PHE A 7 11.04 0.94 -1.63
CA PHE A 7 12.27 0.78 -0.88
C PHE A 7 11.96 0.11 0.46
N LEU A 8 12.60 -1.03 0.73
CA LEU A 8 12.43 -1.79 1.97
C LEU A 8 13.66 -1.67 2.86
N ALA A 9 13.52 -0.92 3.94
CA ALA A 9 14.54 -0.74 4.97
C ALA A 9 14.28 -1.65 6.16
N SER A 10 15.29 -2.39 6.61
CA SER A 10 15.21 -3.18 7.84
C SER A 10 16.61 -3.52 8.36
N SER A 11 16.68 -3.90 9.64
CA SER A 11 17.91 -4.45 10.22
C SER A 11 18.19 -5.89 9.75
N ALA A 12 19.45 -6.33 9.87
CA ALA A 12 19.86 -7.67 9.48
C ALA A 12 19.08 -8.79 10.21
N GLU A 13 18.61 -8.52 11.43
CA GLU A 13 17.81 -9.47 12.23
C GLU A 13 16.47 -9.84 11.57
N LEU A 14 15.97 -9.01 10.66
CA LEU A 14 14.72 -9.21 9.92
C LEU A 14 14.91 -9.77 8.51
N LYS A 15 16.07 -10.41 8.24
CA LYS A 15 16.34 -11.00 6.92
C LYS A 15 15.22 -11.93 6.45
N GLY A 16 14.72 -12.80 7.33
CA GLY A 16 13.62 -13.70 6.98
C GLY A 16 12.32 -13.00 6.59
N ASP A 17 12.00 -11.88 7.26
CA ASP A 17 10.83 -11.06 6.91
C ASP A 17 11.03 -10.36 5.55
N ARG A 18 12.26 -9.87 5.25
CA ARG A 18 12.60 -9.29 3.93
C ARG A 18 12.48 -10.31 2.81
N ASP A 19 13.07 -11.50 3.00
CA ASP A 19 13.02 -12.56 1.98
C ASP A 19 11.56 -12.93 1.64
N GLN A 20 10.68 -13.01 2.65
CA GLN A 20 9.27 -13.28 2.43
C GLN A 20 8.53 -12.08 1.81
N PHE A 21 8.92 -10.86 2.16
CA PHE A 21 8.37 -9.66 1.53
C PHE A 21 8.73 -9.60 0.03
N GLU A 22 9.96 -9.94 -0.32
CA GLU A 22 10.39 -10.04 -1.72
C GLU A 22 9.59 -11.10 -2.50
N ILE A 23 9.43 -12.29 -1.92
CA ILE A 23 8.60 -13.35 -2.52
C ILE A 23 7.16 -12.87 -2.73
N PHE A 24 6.62 -12.13 -1.76
CA PHE A 24 5.27 -11.55 -1.85
C PHE A 24 5.17 -10.55 -3.00
N ILE A 25 6.10 -9.61 -3.13
CA ILE A 25 6.11 -8.63 -4.23
C ILE A 25 6.21 -9.34 -5.59
N ASN A 26 7.08 -10.35 -5.70
CA ASN A 26 7.21 -11.15 -6.93
C ASN A 26 5.91 -11.89 -7.29
N ARG A 27 5.16 -12.38 -6.29
CA ARG A 27 3.84 -13.02 -6.51
C ARG A 27 2.80 -11.99 -6.96
N LYS A 28 2.76 -10.80 -6.34
CA LYS A 28 1.89 -9.71 -6.76
C LYS A 28 2.17 -9.27 -8.19
N ASN A 29 3.42 -9.20 -8.59
CA ASN A 29 3.82 -8.85 -9.96
C ASN A 29 3.30 -9.85 -11.00
N LYS A 30 3.13 -11.15 -10.67
CA LYS A 30 2.53 -12.13 -11.60
C LYS A 30 1.09 -11.77 -11.99
N GLU A 31 0.35 -11.12 -11.10
CA GLU A 31 -1.01 -10.66 -11.35
C GLU A 31 -1.03 -9.25 -11.95
N TRP A 32 -0.24 -8.35 -11.39
CA TRP A 32 -0.31 -6.92 -11.67
C TRP A 32 0.34 -6.51 -12.99
N VAL A 33 1.35 -7.25 -13.44
CA VAL A 33 2.01 -6.99 -14.74
C VAL A 33 1.01 -7.15 -15.89
N ALA A 34 0.14 -8.16 -15.86
CA ALA A 34 -0.91 -8.33 -16.86
C ALA A 34 -1.87 -7.12 -16.87
N ARG A 35 -2.07 -6.47 -15.73
CA ARG A 35 -2.88 -5.26 -15.58
C ARG A 35 -2.09 -3.96 -15.75
N GLY A 36 -0.87 -4.04 -16.26
CA GLY A 36 -0.04 -2.90 -16.63
C GLY A 36 0.73 -2.24 -15.47
N VAL A 37 0.84 -2.86 -14.29
CA VAL A 37 1.57 -2.35 -13.12
C VAL A 37 2.69 -3.29 -12.74
N PHE A 38 3.86 -2.74 -12.42
CA PHE A 38 5.02 -3.47 -11.90
C PHE A 38 5.48 -2.84 -10.58
N LEU A 39 5.65 -3.66 -9.54
CA LEU A 39 6.21 -3.28 -8.26
C LEU A 39 7.71 -3.59 -8.27
N GLU A 40 8.54 -2.57 -8.31
CA GLU A 40 10.00 -2.68 -8.24
C GLU A 40 10.43 -2.61 -6.77
N LEU A 41 10.86 -3.74 -6.20
CA LEU A 41 11.39 -3.78 -4.85
C LEU A 41 12.88 -3.46 -4.89
N VAL A 42 13.31 -2.54 -4.02
CA VAL A 42 14.70 -2.16 -3.80
C VAL A 42 15.04 -2.48 -2.35
N VAL A 43 16.06 -3.29 -2.14
CA VAL A 43 16.60 -3.65 -0.83
C VAL A 43 18.06 -3.25 -0.74
N TRP A 44 18.62 -3.16 0.46
CA TRP A 44 20.00 -2.73 0.64
C TRP A 44 21.01 -3.73 0.00
N GLU A 45 20.64 -4.99 -0.13
CA GLU A 45 21.43 -6.04 -0.80
C GLU A 45 21.63 -5.78 -2.31
N ASP A 46 20.78 -4.95 -2.93
CA ASP A 46 20.88 -4.60 -4.35
C ASP A 46 22.02 -3.62 -4.65
N PHE A 47 22.56 -2.97 -3.61
CA PHE A 47 23.61 -1.99 -3.78
C PHE A 47 24.99 -2.62 -3.79
N LEU A 48 25.88 -2.07 -4.61
CA LEU A 48 27.24 -2.57 -4.76
C LEU A 48 28.03 -2.39 -3.46
N ASP A 49 28.43 -3.49 -2.84
CA ASP A 49 29.30 -3.52 -1.66
C ASP A 49 30.79 -3.36 -2.07
N ALA A 50 31.11 -2.25 -2.69
CA ALA A 50 32.46 -1.93 -3.14
C ALA A 50 32.85 -0.52 -2.73
N VAL A 51 34.15 -0.29 -2.59
CA VAL A 51 34.69 1.08 -2.43
C VAL A 51 34.39 1.88 -3.69
N SER A 52 33.47 2.85 -3.56
CA SER A 52 33.08 3.75 -4.65
C SER A 52 33.44 5.20 -4.32
N GLN A 53 33.31 6.08 -5.30
CA GLN A 53 33.53 7.53 -5.10
C GLN A 53 32.43 8.17 -4.22
N THR A 54 31.26 7.53 -4.14
CA THR A 54 30.15 7.96 -3.32
C THR A 54 30.03 7.08 -2.06
N ARG A 55 29.60 7.69 -0.96
CA ARG A 55 29.28 6.95 0.26
C ARG A 55 28.05 6.07 -0.01
N LEU A 56 28.09 4.79 0.37
CA LEU A 56 26.98 3.86 0.16
C LEU A 56 25.65 4.42 0.69
N GLN A 57 25.69 5.13 1.82
CA GLN A 57 24.52 5.80 2.38
C GLN A 57 23.91 6.87 1.45
N ASP A 58 24.73 7.53 0.64
CA ASP A 58 24.23 8.54 -0.31
C ASP A 58 23.45 7.89 -1.46
N GLU A 59 23.86 6.69 -1.89
CA GLU A 59 23.11 5.88 -2.84
C GLU A 59 21.76 5.42 -2.27
N TYR A 60 21.74 4.97 -0.99
CA TYR A 60 20.49 4.63 -0.30
C TYR A 60 19.58 5.85 -0.19
N ASN A 61 20.09 6.98 0.24
CA ASN A 61 19.33 8.22 0.36
C ASN A 61 18.78 8.70 -0.99
N LYS A 62 19.48 8.42 -2.10
CA LYS A 62 18.98 8.67 -3.44
C LYS A 62 17.81 7.75 -3.78
N ALA A 63 17.96 6.44 -3.58
CA ALA A 63 16.89 5.47 -3.82
C ALA A 63 15.64 5.75 -2.99
N VAL A 64 15.81 6.16 -1.72
CA VAL A 64 14.71 6.59 -0.83
C VAL A 64 13.98 7.82 -1.39
N ARG A 65 14.70 8.81 -1.95
CA ARG A 65 14.06 9.98 -2.57
C ARG A 65 13.30 9.66 -3.85
N GLU A 66 13.73 8.62 -4.57
CA GLU A 66 13.15 8.22 -5.85
C GLU A 66 12.05 7.18 -5.73
N CYS A 67 11.85 6.58 -4.54
CA CYS A 67 10.81 5.57 -4.37
C CYS A 67 9.41 6.19 -4.24
N ASP A 68 8.41 5.40 -4.57
CA ASP A 68 6.98 5.73 -4.39
C ASP A 68 6.48 5.31 -3.02
N LEU A 69 6.97 4.18 -2.51
CA LEU A 69 6.63 3.61 -1.21
C LEU A 69 7.92 3.33 -0.43
N PHE A 70 7.96 3.74 0.82
CA PHE A 70 9.06 3.48 1.73
C PHE A 70 8.55 2.63 2.89
N VAL A 71 9.01 1.39 2.95
CA VAL A 71 8.61 0.41 3.95
C VAL A 71 9.75 0.17 4.92
N MET A 72 9.49 0.32 6.20
CA MET A 72 10.48 0.14 7.26
C MET A 72 10.05 -0.94 8.22
N LEU A 73 10.94 -1.89 8.47
CA LEU A 73 10.72 -2.97 9.44
C LEU A 73 11.67 -2.82 10.61
N PHE A 74 11.12 -2.82 11.82
CA PHE A 74 11.85 -2.74 13.08
C PHE A 74 11.60 -3.98 13.95
N CYS A 75 12.60 -4.40 14.73
CA CYS A 75 12.47 -5.48 15.70
C CYS A 75 13.01 -5.05 17.07
N THR A 76 14.31 -5.22 17.32
CA THR A 76 14.89 -4.95 18.63
C THR A 76 15.54 -3.59 18.76
N LYS A 77 15.85 -2.93 17.64
CA LYS A 77 16.58 -1.66 17.58
C LYS A 77 16.26 -0.85 16.34
N VAL A 78 16.60 0.43 16.40
CA VAL A 78 16.72 1.31 15.23
C VAL A 78 18.20 1.44 14.86
N GLY A 79 18.56 1.00 13.65
CA GLY A 79 19.90 1.21 13.12
C GLY A 79 20.16 2.69 12.84
N ARG A 80 21.42 3.12 13.00
CA ARG A 80 21.81 4.52 12.70
C ARG A 80 21.45 4.94 11.27
N TYR A 81 21.64 4.07 10.32
CA TYR A 81 21.31 4.35 8.91
C TYR A 81 19.80 4.38 8.67
N THR A 82 19.04 3.53 9.35
CA THR A 82 17.58 3.47 9.24
C THR A 82 16.93 4.79 9.70
N GLU A 83 17.50 5.46 10.70
CA GLU A 83 17.02 6.78 11.13
C GLU A 83 17.32 7.86 10.06
N GLU A 84 18.51 7.85 9.45
CA GLU A 84 18.88 8.76 8.36
C GLU A 84 18.01 8.55 7.12
N GLU A 85 17.68 7.30 6.79
CA GLU A 85 16.76 6.93 5.72
C GLU A 85 15.35 7.46 5.98
N PHE A 86 14.84 7.32 7.21
CA PHE A 86 13.55 7.88 7.61
C PHE A 86 13.53 9.40 7.46
N GLU A 87 14.52 10.11 7.97
CA GLU A 87 14.61 11.56 7.85
C GLU A 87 14.62 12.01 6.38
N THR A 88 15.33 11.28 5.53
CA THR A 88 15.39 11.54 4.10
C THR A 88 14.02 11.35 3.45
N ALA A 89 13.35 10.22 3.71
CA ALA A 89 12.01 9.93 3.22
C ALA A 89 10.98 10.97 3.70
N PHE A 90 11.03 11.33 4.99
CA PHE A 90 10.10 12.27 5.59
C PHE A 90 10.26 13.70 5.05
N LYS A 91 11.51 14.15 4.84
CA LYS A 91 11.77 15.44 4.17
C LYS A 91 11.25 15.45 2.75
N GLN A 92 11.48 14.37 2.02
CA GLN A 92 10.99 14.21 0.66
C GLN A 92 9.45 14.20 0.62
N PHE A 93 8.81 13.44 1.52
CA PHE A 93 7.35 13.42 1.65
C PHE A 93 6.76 14.81 1.89
N LYS A 94 7.34 15.59 2.80
CA LYS A 94 6.90 16.97 3.06
C LYS A 94 7.02 17.89 1.85
N ALA A 95 8.01 17.65 1.01
CA ALA A 95 8.26 18.48 -0.18
C ALA A 95 7.39 18.08 -1.38
N THR A 96 7.06 16.79 -1.53
CA THR A 96 6.50 16.23 -2.77
C THR A 96 5.26 15.35 -2.57
N SER A 97 4.84 15.11 -1.31
CA SER A 97 3.82 14.13 -0.93
C SER A 97 4.19 12.68 -1.28
N LYS A 98 5.48 12.40 -1.52
CA LYS A 98 6.07 11.07 -1.76
C LYS A 98 7.42 10.96 -1.06
N PRO A 99 7.85 9.73 -0.69
CA PRO A 99 7.13 8.45 -0.75
C PRO A 99 6.03 8.34 0.31
N PHE A 100 5.07 7.42 0.13
CA PHE A 100 4.24 6.96 1.25
C PHE A 100 5.10 6.13 2.19
N ILE A 101 5.09 6.47 3.47
CA ILE A 101 5.95 5.86 4.49
C ILE A 101 5.14 4.89 5.35
N PHE A 102 5.57 3.64 5.40
CA PHE A 102 4.97 2.58 6.24
C PHE A 102 5.98 2.09 7.24
N THR A 103 5.65 2.15 8.52
CA THR A 103 6.52 1.66 9.61
C THR A 103 5.88 0.47 10.31
N TYR A 104 6.62 -0.62 10.38
CA TYR A 104 6.19 -1.88 10.96
C TYR A 104 7.13 -2.30 12.09
N PHE A 105 6.57 -2.59 13.24
CA PHE A 105 7.31 -3.03 14.43
C PHE A 105 6.98 -4.48 14.73
N LYS A 106 7.99 -5.35 14.67
CA LYS A 106 7.82 -6.77 15.00
C LYS A 106 7.70 -6.94 16.50
N LYS A 107 6.59 -7.54 16.94
CA LYS A 107 6.42 -7.90 18.33
C LYS A 107 7.39 -9.03 18.68
N THR A 108 8.31 -8.76 19.59
CA THR A 108 9.28 -9.75 20.07
C THR A 108 9.49 -9.58 21.56
N GLN A 109 9.91 -10.65 22.21
CA GLN A 109 10.36 -10.57 23.59
C GLN A 109 11.84 -10.17 23.60
N VAL A 110 12.13 -8.96 24.08
CA VAL A 110 13.49 -8.46 24.24
C VAL A 110 13.93 -8.69 25.69
N ALA A 111 15.04 -9.40 25.87
CA ALA A 111 15.65 -9.50 27.19
C ALA A 111 16.13 -8.12 27.65
N THR A 112 15.77 -7.73 28.86
CA THR A 112 16.08 -6.38 29.43
C THR A 112 17.47 -6.33 30.10
N ASP A 113 18.41 -7.13 29.60
CA ASP A 113 19.79 -7.09 30.06
C ASP A 113 20.51 -5.78 29.64
N ALA A 114 21.70 -5.56 30.19
CA ALA A 114 22.46 -4.33 29.92
C ALA A 114 22.87 -4.19 28.44
N ALA A 115 23.04 -5.30 27.72
CA ALA A 115 23.44 -5.30 26.32
C ALA A 115 22.31 -4.82 25.41
N ASN A 116 21.09 -5.25 25.68
CA ASN A 116 19.91 -4.92 24.88
C ASN A 116 19.27 -3.58 25.25
N ARG A 117 19.61 -3.01 26.43
CA ARG A 117 18.99 -1.78 26.92
C ARG A 117 19.15 -0.60 25.95
N LYS A 118 20.34 -0.43 25.37
CA LYS A 118 20.62 0.68 24.44
C LYS A 118 19.79 0.55 23.17
N ASP A 119 19.69 -0.66 22.65
CA ASP A 119 18.93 -0.96 21.44
C ASP A 119 17.44 -0.73 21.67
N LEU A 120 16.91 -1.20 22.80
CA LEU A 120 15.50 -0.96 23.18
C LEU A 120 15.20 0.53 23.37
N MET A 121 16.10 1.28 24.02
CA MET A 121 15.92 2.72 24.17
C MET A 121 15.90 3.44 22.82
N SER A 122 16.74 3.04 21.86
CA SER A 122 16.72 3.62 20.51
C SER A 122 15.39 3.36 19.80
N LEU A 123 14.80 2.16 19.98
CA LEU A 123 13.50 1.80 19.41
C LEU A 123 12.39 2.65 20.01
N LEU A 124 12.35 2.77 21.35
CA LEU A 124 11.34 3.55 22.06
C LEU A 124 11.42 5.05 21.69
N ALA A 125 12.62 5.62 21.68
CA ALA A 125 12.82 7.02 21.28
C ALA A 125 12.36 7.28 19.85
N PHE A 126 12.56 6.33 18.94
CA PHE A 126 12.10 6.45 17.56
C PHE A 126 10.57 6.34 17.46
N GLN A 127 9.95 5.45 18.24
CA GLN A 127 8.50 5.36 18.32
C GLN A 127 7.88 6.66 18.83
N GLU A 128 8.42 7.24 19.92
CA GLU A 128 7.99 8.55 20.44
C GLU A 128 8.12 9.66 19.37
N LYS A 129 9.20 9.63 18.58
CA LYS A 129 9.39 10.56 17.45
C LYS A 129 8.30 10.40 16.38
N LEU A 130 7.95 9.17 16.01
CA LEU A 130 6.89 8.89 15.05
C LEU A 130 5.53 9.37 15.58
N ASP A 131 5.23 9.12 16.85
CA ASP A 131 4.00 9.56 17.50
C ASP A 131 3.91 11.10 17.53
N ALA A 132 5.00 11.79 17.84
CA ALA A 132 5.07 13.26 17.83
C ALA A 132 4.86 13.84 16.41
N LEU A 133 5.17 13.08 15.35
CA LEU A 133 4.91 13.44 13.96
C LEU A 133 3.49 13.09 13.51
N GLY A 134 2.67 12.45 14.36
CA GLY A 134 1.36 11.93 14.01
C GLY A 134 1.39 10.76 13.02
N HIS A 135 2.51 10.05 12.96
CA HIS A 135 2.68 8.92 12.06
C HIS A 135 2.17 7.63 12.70
N PHE A 136 1.32 6.89 11.95
CA PHE A 136 0.80 5.63 12.44
C PHE A 136 1.84 4.52 12.37
N GLN A 137 2.06 3.85 13.49
CA GLN A 137 2.91 2.67 13.60
C GLN A 137 2.05 1.41 13.52
N THR A 138 2.52 0.40 12.80
CA THR A 138 1.85 -0.89 12.74
C THR A 138 2.68 -1.94 13.45
N VAL A 139 2.10 -2.60 14.44
CA VAL A 139 2.74 -3.73 15.12
C VAL A 139 2.31 -5.03 14.44
N TYR A 140 3.25 -5.93 14.17
CA TYR A 140 2.98 -7.25 13.62
C TYR A 140 3.63 -8.36 14.46
N GLU A 141 3.01 -9.52 14.50
CA GLU A 141 3.50 -10.66 15.30
C GLU A 141 4.33 -11.65 14.46
N ASN A 142 3.93 -11.83 13.20
CA ASN A 142 4.55 -12.76 12.26
C ASN A 142 4.53 -12.17 10.84
N THR A 143 5.28 -12.78 9.96
CA THR A 143 5.45 -12.32 8.58
C THR A 143 4.12 -12.35 7.82
N GLU A 144 3.25 -13.33 8.07
CA GLU A 144 1.93 -13.42 7.45
C GLU A 144 1.07 -12.20 7.79
N GLY A 145 1.06 -11.78 9.05
CA GLY A 145 0.36 -10.56 9.50
C GLY A 145 0.89 -9.30 8.86
N LEU A 146 2.22 -9.18 8.72
CA LEU A 146 2.87 -8.09 7.99
C LEU A 146 2.38 -8.03 6.54
N LEU A 147 2.44 -9.16 5.82
CA LEU A 147 2.10 -9.23 4.40
C LEU A 147 0.60 -9.00 4.16
N LEU A 148 -0.26 -9.51 5.04
CA LEU A 148 -1.70 -9.28 4.99
C LEU A 148 -2.03 -7.80 5.18
N HIS A 149 -1.42 -7.15 6.18
CA HIS A 149 -1.63 -5.73 6.41
C HIS A 149 -1.12 -4.90 5.22
N PHE A 150 0.07 -5.21 4.70
CA PHE A 150 0.63 -4.48 3.55
C PHE A 150 -0.21 -4.69 2.28
N THR A 151 -0.81 -5.88 2.07
CA THR A 151 -1.78 -6.11 1.01
C THR A 151 -2.92 -5.11 1.09
N GLY A 152 -3.55 -4.98 2.27
CA GLY A 152 -4.62 -4.00 2.45
C GLY A 152 -4.18 -2.54 2.25
N GLN A 153 -2.90 -2.20 2.47
CA GLN A 153 -2.38 -0.88 2.13
C GLN A 153 -2.23 -0.70 0.62
N LEU A 154 -1.76 -1.72 -0.10
CA LEU A 154 -1.70 -1.69 -1.56
C LEU A 154 -3.10 -1.53 -2.18
N ASP A 155 -4.11 -2.24 -1.66
CA ASP A 155 -5.50 -2.11 -2.12
C ASP A 155 -6.02 -0.68 -1.93
N LYS A 156 -5.76 -0.05 -0.77
CA LYS A 156 -6.10 1.36 -0.54
C LYS A 156 -5.39 2.31 -1.50
N LEU A 157 -4.15 2.02 -1.88
CA LEU A 157 -3.42 2.82 -2.86
C LEU A 157 -4.00 2.67 -4.28
N VAL A 158 -4.56 1.51 -4.60
CA VAL A 158 -5.35 1.31 -5.83
C VAL A 158 -6.65 2.09 -5.75
N ASP A 159 -7.42 1.97 -4.68
CA ASP A 159 -8.70 2.66 -4.49
C ASP A 159 -8.55 4.19 -4.53
N SER A 160 -7.42 4.71 -4.05
CA SER A 160 -7.11 6.14 -4.09
C SER A 160 -6.66 6.66 -5.46
N GLY A 161 -6.47 5.78 -6.45
CA GLY A 161 -5.93 6.13 -7.76
C GLY A 161 -4.42 6.38 -7.77
N PHE A 162 -3.71 6.10 -6.67
CA PHE A 162 -2.24 6.21 -6.67
C PHE A 162 -1.58 5.09 -7.49
N ILE A 163 -2.20 3.92 -7.50
CA ILE A 163 -1.83 2.79 -8.37
C ILE A 163 -3.00 2.57 -9.33
N GLU A 164 -2.80 2.87 -10.60
CA GLU A 164 -3.82 2.72 -11.63
C GLU A 164 -3.49 1.52 -12.52
N PHE A 165 -4.44 0.59 -12.62
CA PHE A 165 -4.37 -0.50 -13.58
C PHE A 165 -4.82 -0.02 -14.95
N LYS A 166 -4.29 -0.64 -16.00
CA LYS A 166 -4.87 -0.47 -17.33
C LYS A 166 -6.30 -1.00 -17.33
N PRO A 167 -7.23 -0.36 -18.05
CA PRO A 167 -8.53 -0.96 -18.31
C PRO A 167 -8.32 -2.35 -18.93
N ASP A 168 -9.08 -3.35 -18.48
CA ASP A 168 -9.07 -4.65 -19.11
C ASP A 168 -9.58 -4.48 -20.55
N ASP A 169 -8.72 -4.76 -21.54
CA ASP A 169 -9.10 -4.72 -22.96
C ASP A 169 -10.21 -5.77 -23.29
N ASP A 170 -10.47 -6.70 -22.37
CA ASP A 170 -11.50 -7.75 -22.45
C ASP A 170 -12.76 -7.46 -21.64
N GLU A 171 -12.87 -6.34 -20.94
CA GLU A 171 -14.17 -5.97 -20.40
C GLU A 171 -15.02 -5.52 -21.60
N PRO A 172 -16.01 -6.32 -22.03
CA PRO A 172 -16.93 -5.85 -23.07
C PRO A 172 -17.50 -4.55 -22.53
N ALA A 173 -17.28 -3.44 -23.27
CA ALA A 173 -17.78 -2.12 -22.90
C ALA A 173 -19.16 -2.30 -22.31
N ALA A 174 -19.30 -1.95 -21.02
CA ALA A 174 -20.56 -2.19 -20.30
C ALA A 174 -21.69 -1.77 -21.26
N PRO A 175 -22.60 -2.66 -21.63
CA PRO A 175 -23.53 -2.41 -22.72
C PRO A 175 -24.16 -1.07 -22.42
N GLY A 176 -23.89 -0.09 -23.29
CA GLY A 176 -24.08 1.35 -23.06
C GLY A 176 -25.34 1.58 -22.28
N GLY A 177 -25.21 2.04 -21.03
CA GLY A 177 -26.30 2.06 -20.09
C GLY A 177 -27.49 2.74 -20.75
N THR A 178 -28.57 2.01 -20.95
CA THR A 178 -29.79 2.56 -21.52
C THR A 178 -30.22 3.66 -20.54
N ASN A 179 -29.96 4.91 -20.86
CA ASN A 179 -30.42 6.04 -20.06
C ASN A 179 -31.92 6.10 -20.14
N TYR A 180 -32.57 5.61 -19.10
CA TYR A 180 -34.02 5.73 -18.96
C TYR A 180 -34.34 7.09 -18.35
N ASN A 181 -34.84 8.03 -19.15
CA ASN A 181 -35.39 9.27 -18.64
C ASN A 181 -36.91 9.07 -18.41
N ALA A 182 -37.30 9.11 -17.14
CA ALA A 182 -38.72 9.09 -16.80
C ALA A 182 -39.05 10.20 -15.82
N THR A 183 -40.14 10.91 -16.09
CA THR A 183 -40.65 11.97 -15.24
C THR A 183 -41.90 11.50 -14.54
N LEU A 184 -41.91 11.51 -13.20
CA LEU A 184 -43.08 11.17 -12.40
C LEU A 184 -43.81 12.45 -11.98
N THR A 185 -45.08 12.56 -12.36
CA THR A 185 -45.96 13.64 -11.93
C THR A 185 -47.06 13.04 -11.07
N GLY A 186 -46.96 13.21 -9.73
CA GLY A 186 -47.89 12.60 -8.75
C GLY A 186 -47.27 11.57 -7.84
N ASN A 187 -48.07 10.85 -7.06
CA ASN A 187 -47.62 9.91 -6.01
C ASN A 187 -47.37 8.47 -6.52
N GLY A 188 -46.78 8.32 -7.68
CA GLY A 188 -46.47 7.01 -8.26
C GLY A 188 -45.04 6.56 -7.95
N ALA A 189 -44.65 5.41 -8.53
CA ALA A 189 -43.29 4.91 -8.53
C ALA A 189 -42.84 4.49 -9.92
N ILE A 190 -41.60 4.74 -10.28
CA ILE A 190 -41.01 4.38 -11.57
C ILE A 190 -39.98 3.28 -11.35
N ALA A 191 -40.09 2.19 -12.13
CA ALA A 191 -39.06 1.17 -12.23
C ALA A 191 -38.60 1.04 -13.67
N GLN A 192 -37.30 1.07 -13.90
CA GLN A 192 -36.70 1.03 -15.24
C GLN A 192 -35.57 0.00 -15.27
N GLY A 193 -35.52 -0.79 -16.33
CA GLY A 193 -34.51 -1.82 -16.54
C GLY A 193 -35.04 -3.23 -16.42
N LYS A 194 -34.24 -4.19 -16.87
CA LYS A 194 -34.61 -5.60 -16.88
C LYS A 194 -34.83 -6.12 -15.45
N GLY A 195 -36.07 -6.52 -15.11
CA GLY A 195 -36.39 -7.04 -13.78
C GLY A 195 -36.69 -5.99 -12.71
N ALA A 196 -36.75 -4.70 -13.05
CA ALA A 196 -37.09 -3.65 -12.10
C ALA A 196 -38.55 -3.73 -11.64
N VAL A 197 -38.80 -3.54 -10.34
CA VAL A 197 -40.13 -3.56 -9.74
C VAL A 197 -40.34 -2.23 -9.01
N ALA A 198 -41.45 -1.53 -9.30
CA ALA A 198 -41.81 -0.32 -8.57
C ALA A 198 -43.04 -0.59 -7.71
N ILE A 199 -43.03 -0.12 -6.48
CA ILE A 199 -44.16 -0.19 -5.54
C ILE A 199 -44.58 1.24 -5.21
N GLY A 200 -45.71 1.68 -5.69
CA GLY A 200 -46.29 2.97 -5.36
C GLY A 200 -47.13 2.91 -4.07
N SER A 201 -47.44 4.06 -3.49
CA SER A 201 -48.20 4.19 -2.24
C SER A 201 -49.66 3.64 -2.28
N GLY A 202 -50.10 3.11 -3.42
CA GLY A 202 -51.43 2.46 -3.61
C GLY A 202 -51.41 0.95 -3.77
N GLY A 203 -50.27 0.27 -3.58
CA GLY A 203 -50.18 -1.20 -3.59
C GLY A 203 -50.37 -1.85 -4.99
N VAL A 204 -50.22 -1.11 -6.09
CA VAL A 204 -50.36 -1.65 -7.45
C VAL A 204 -49.00 -2.15 -7.95
N HIS A 205 -48.91 -3.46 -8.19
CA HIS A 205 -47.76 -4.06 -8.86
C HIS A 205 -47.85 -3.84 -10.38
N VAL A 206 -46.97 -3.06 -10.95
CA VAL A 206 -46.83 -2.96 -12.41
C VAL A 206 -45.62 -3.79 -12.85
N ARG A 207 -45.87 -4.93 -13.50
CA ARG A 207 -44.84 -5.71 -14.19
C ARG A 207 -44.57 -5.07 -15.55
N GLY A 208 -43.38 -4.57 -15.77
CA GLY A 208 -42.96 -4.13 -17.09
C GLY A 208 -42.92 -5.31 -18.08
N LYS A 209 -43.68 -5.27 -19.16
CA LYS A 209 -43.56 -6.23 -20.26
C LYS A 209 -42.35 -5.91 -21.12
N ASN A 210 -41.51 -6.92 -21.31
CA ASN A 210 -40.41 -6.88 -22.25
C ASN A 210 -40.96 -7.06 -23.66
N THR A 211 -41.10 -6.01 -24.46
CA THR A 211 -41.31 -6.12 -25.90
C THR A 211 -39.97 -5.99 -26.58
N GLY A 212 -39.24 -7.11 -26.71
CA GLY A 212 -38.11 -7.23 -27.61
C GLY A 212 -38.64 -7.70 -28.97
N SER A 213 -38.32 -6.94 -29.98
CA SER A 213 -38.20 -7.38 -31.38
C SER A 213 -36.81 -7.07 -31.83
#